data_f93ceb394da669e3790248fb9c081f34
#
_entry.id   f93ceb394da669e3790248fb9c081f34
#
_cell.length_a   1.000
_cell.length_b   1.000
_cell.length_c   1.000
_cell.angle_alpha   90.00
_cell.angle_beta   90.00
_cell.angle_gamma   90.00
#
_symmetry.space_group_name_H-M   'P 1'
#
loop_
_entity.id
_entity.type
_entity.pdbx_description
1 polymer ?
#
loop_
_entity_poly.entity_id
_entity_poly.type
_entity_poly.pdbx_seq_one_letter_code
_entity_poly.pdbx_strand_id
1 'polypeptide(L)' 'MQIEHIVIGDCKSFKLALGKYAFISCDYVPKEYLESLLESEISAHDKEIILKYIKKQD' A
#
# COMPACT_ATOMS: atom_id res chain seq x y z
N MET A 1 21.13 -2.46 -6.44
CA MET A 1 19.73 -2.79 -6.60
C MET A 1 18.82 -1.75 -6.00
N GLN A 2 17.82 -1.42 -6.69
CA GLN A 2 16.92 -0.36 -6.28
C GLN A 2 15.72 -0.89 -5.56
N ILE A 3 15.31 -0.21 -4.53
CA ILE A 3 14.06 -0.49 -3.91
C ILE A 3 13.05 0.44 -4.54
N GLU A 4 12.11 -0.14 -5.22
CA GLU A 4 11.14 0.68 -5.87
C GLU A 4 9.90 0.80 -5.04
N HIS A 5 9.27 1.93 -5.17
CA HIS A 5 8.02 2.16 -4.47
C HIS A 5 6.94 1.31 -5.12
N ILE A 6 6.23 0.57 -4.30
CA ILE A 6 5.12 -0.23 -4.80
C ILE A 6 3.80 0.49 -4.62
N VAL A 7 3.82 1.62 -3.94
CA VAL A 7 2.61 2.40 -3.72
C VAL A 7 2.64 3.62 -4.62
N ILE A 8 1.63 3.78 -5.45
CA ILE A 8 1.53 4.89 -6.37
C ILE A 8 0.35 5.75 -5.95
N GLY A 9 0.63 7.02 -5.65
CA GLY A 9 -0.40 7.94 -5.23
C GLY A 9 -0.20 8.36 -3.78
N ASP A 10 -1.26 8.89 -3.19
CA ASP A 10 -1.17 9.35 -1.81
C ASP A 10 -2.06 8.52 -0.90
N CYS A 11 -2.12 8.87 0.37
CA CYS A 11 -2.82 8.07 1.35
C CYS A 11 -4.34 8.08 1.18
N LYS A 12 -4.85 8.92 0.33
CA LYS A 12 -6.28 8.96 0.10
C LYS A 12 -6.70 8.04 -1.02
N SER A 13 -5.85 7.92 -2.02
CA SER A 13 -6.19 7.15 -3.20
C SER A 13 -4.90 6.67 -3.84
N PHE A 14 -4.48 5.50 -3.46
CA PHE A 14 -3.26 4.94 -4.02
C PHE A 14 -3.55 3.62 -4.71
N LYS A 15 -2.58 3.18 -5.48
CA LYS A 15 -2.62 1.91 -6.15
C LYS A 15 -1.32 1.19 -5.87
N LEU A 16 -1.36 -0.10 -6.00
CA LEU A 16 -0.15 -0.90 -5.85
C LEU A 16 0.42 -1.18 -7.22
N ALA A 17 1.74 -1.27 -7.28
CA ALA A 17 2.41 -1.54 -8.54
C ALA A 17 2.72 -3.01 -8.73
N LEU A 18 2.70 -3.77 -7.65
CA LEU A 18 3.05 -5.18 -7.69
C LEU A 18 2.03 -5.99 -6.92
N GLY A 19 2.04 -7.28 -7.19
CA GLY A 19 1.30 -8.22 -6.38
C GLY A 19 -0.04 -8.56 -6.97
N LYS A 20 -0.81 -9.26 -6.17
CA LYS A 20 -2.10 -9.77 -6.59
C LYS A 20 -3.06 -8.64 -6.97
N TYR A 21 -2.91 -7.51 -6.30
CA TYR A 21 -3.82 -6.39 -6.53
C TYR A 21 -3.12 -5.25 -7.25
N ALA A 22 -2.16 -5.57 -8.10
CA ALA A 22 -1.43 -4.55 -8.84
C ALA A 22 -2.37 -3.72 -9.69
N PHE A 23 -2.16 -2.41 -9.66
CA PHE A 23 -2.93 -1.46 -10.46
C PHE A 23 -4.41 -1.44 -10.11
N ILE A 24 -4.76 -1.95 -8.95
CA ILE A 24 -6.13 -1.90 -8.46
C ILE A 24 -6.20 -0.85 -7.37
N SER A 25 -7.24 -0.03 -7.42
CA SER A 25 -7.42 1.03 -6.44
C SER A 25 -7.43 0.46 -5.02
N CYS A 26 -6.89 1.22 -4.09
CA CYS A 26 -6.84 0.78 -2.71
C CYS A 26 -8.22 0.49 -2.14
N ASP A 27 -9.24 1.10 -2.72
CA ASP A 27 -10.61 0.85 -2.24
C ASP A 27 -11.03 -0.59 -2.47
N TYR A 28 -10.42 -1.25 -3.43
CA TYR A 28 -10.76 -2.62 -3.75
C TYR A 28 -9.79 -3.62 -3.16
N VAL A 29 -8.79 -3.15 -2.45
CA VAL A 29 -7.80 -4.03 -1.84
C VAL A 29 -8.22 -4.32 -0.41
N PRO A 30 -8.28 -5.61 -0.03
CA PRO A 30 -8.67 -5.95 1.34
C PRO A 30 -7.70 -5.35 2.36
N LYS A 31 -8.24 -4.96 3.49
CA LYS A 31 -7.42 -4.41 4.54
C LYS A 31 -6.37 -5.42 5.00
N GLU A 32 -6.74 -6.70 5.01
CA GLU A 32 -5.82 -7.74 5.41
C GLU A 32 -4.59 -7.77 4.53
N TYR A 33 -4.80 -7.55 3.24
CA TYR A 33 -3.68 -7.54 2.32
C TYR A 33 -2.76 -6.37 2.61
N LEU A 34 -3.34 -5.22 2.90
CA LEU A 34 -2.55 -4.05 3.21
C LEU A 34 -1.74 -4.25 4.49
N GLU A 35 -2.33 -4.88 5.48
CA GLU A 35 -1.62 -5.16 6.72
C GLU A 35 -0.48 -6.13 6.48
N SER A 36 -0.69 -7.07 5.58
CA SER A 36 0.35 -8.00 5.23
C SER A 36 1.52 -7.28 4.58
N LEU A 37 1.22 -6.28 3.76
CA LEU A 37 2.26 -5.51 3.11
C LEU A 37 3.10 -4.74 4.13
N LEU A 38 2.48 -4.31 5.22
CA LEU A 38 3.21 -3.59 6.25
C LEU A 38 4.29 -4.45 6.88
N GLU A 39 4.08 -5.76 6.89
CA GLU A 39 5.06 -6.67 7.44
C GLU A 39 6.08 -7.10 6.42
N SER A 40 5.90 -6.70 5.19
CA SER A 40 6.84 -7.02 4.13
C SER A 40 7.97 -6.01 4.12
N GLU A 41 8.98 -6.29 3.29
CA GLU A 41 10.10 -5.38 3.14
C GLU A 41 9.77 -4.34 2.09
N ILE A 42 8.94 -3.40 2.48
CA ILE A 42 8.63 -2.27 1.62
C ILE A 42 9.26 -1.02 2.22
N SER A 43 9.35 0.02 1.41
CA SER A 43 10.01 1.24 1.87
C SER A 43 9.18 1.89 2.98
N ALA A 44 9.86 2.71 3.78
CA ALA A 44 9.17 3.41 4.85
C ALA A 44 8.10 4.34 4.30
N HIS A 45 8.36 4.89 3.14
CA HIS A 45 7.40 5.78 2.49
C HIS A 45 6.10 5.04 2.19
N ASP A 46 6.23 3.85 1.63
CA ASP A 46 5.06 3.05 1.30
C ASP A 46 4.31 2.63 2.56
N LYS A 47 5.08 2.23 3.58
CA LYS A 47 4.46 1.84 4.84
C LYS A 47 3.64 2.98 5.43
N GLU A 48 4.18 4.17 5.37
CA GLU A 48 3.50 5.32 5.94
C GLU A 48 2.18 5.59 5.24
N ILE A 49 2.19 5.50 3.91
CA ILE A 49 0.97 5.74 3.15
C ILE A 49 -0.09 4.71 3.51
N ILE A 50 0.30 3.45 3.57
CA ILE A 50 -0.62 2.37 3.89
C ILE A 50 -1.16 2.53 5.30
N LEU A 51 -0.29 2.86 6.24
CA LEU A 51 -0.71 3.03 7.62
C LEU A 51 -1.73 4.15 7.76
N LYS A 52 -1.48 5.26 7.10
CA LYS A 52 -2.41 6.38 7.18
C LYS A 52 -3.75 6.01 6.58
N TYR A 53 -3.72 5.24 5.51
CA TYR A 53 -4.97 4.82 4.88
C TYR A 53 -5.77 3.93 5.82
N ILE A 54 -5.10 2.97 6.43
CA ILE A 54 -5.77 2.05 7.34
C ILE A 54 -6.34 2.79 8.55
N LYS A 55 -5.55 3.69 9.10
CA LYS A 55 -6.01 4.45 10.26
C LYS A 55 -7.24 5.27 9.92
N LYS A 56 -7.28 5.79 8.72
CA LYS A 56 -8.40 6.59 8.31
C LYS A 56 -9.66 5.76 8.14
N GLN A 57 -9.48 4.49 7.77
CA GLN A 57 -10.61 3.58 7.62
C GLN A 57 -11.25 3.25 8.95
N ASP A 58 -10.43 3.20 9.97
CA ASP A 58 -10.93 2.94 11.30
C ASP A 58 -11.54 4.19 11.88
#